data_de7d949d3bc13b89ae3078b506a97ce3
#
_entry.id   de7d949d3bc13b89ae3078b506a97ce3
#
_cell.length_a   1.000
_cell.length_b   1.000
_cell.length_c   1.000
_cell.angle_alpha   90.00
_cell.angle_beta   90.00
_cell.angle_gamma   90.00
#
_symmetry.space_group_name_H-M   'P 1'
#
loop_
_entity.id
_entity.type
_entity.pdbx_description
1 polymer ?
#
loop_
_entity_poly.entity_id
_entity_poly.type
_entity_poly.pdbx_seq_one_letter_code
_entity_poly.pdbx_strand_id
1 'polypeptide(L)'
;MTVTEFIKFSAASHGLSGTEYKQAVLLALEDLQLKPLSKSRLADLSKGLRQRVWLAQALVHNPDILFLDEPTDGLDPIQKVALRRYILEISRDKIVIMSTHILEEAEAMCGRLLVMNEGRIVKDGPTNDFLVGFGKLESSIIDYAS
;
A
#
# COMPACT_ATOMS: atom_id res chain seq x y z
N MET A 1 -5.53 -20.51 8.84
CA MET A 1 -6.51 -19.59 8.20
C MET A 1 -6.18 -19.49 6.74
N THR A 2 -7.15 -19.61 5.87
CA THR A 2 -7.03 -19.41 4.42
C THR A 2 -7.16 -17.92 4.06
N VAL A 3 -6.79 -17.55 2.82
CA VAL A 3 -6.96 -16.19 2.30
C VAL A 3 -8.39 -15.69 2.45
N THR A 4 -9.36 -16.49 2.01
CA THR A 4 -10.78 -16.11 2.12
C THR A 4 -11.25 -15.98 3.55
N GLU A 5 -10.84 -16.88 4.45
CA GLU A 5 -11.20 -16.79 5.87
C GLU A 5 -10.67 -15.52 6.51
N PHE A 6 -9.45 -15.11 6.16
CA PHE A 6 -8.83 -13.90 6.69
C PHE A 6 -9.55 -12.62 6.22
N ILE A 7 -9.84 -12.50 4.92
CA ILE A 7 -10.57 -11.36 4.38
C ILE A 7 -11.99 -11.30 4.94
N LYS A 8 -12.67 -12.46 5.07
CA LYS A 8 -13.98 -12.58 5.71
C LYS A 8 -13.95 -12.13 7.17
N PHE A 9 -12.93 -12.55 7.91
CA PHE A 9 -12.75 -12.14 9.30
C PHE A 9 -12.59 -10.62 9.41
N SER A 10 -11.74 -10.03 8.55
CA SER A 10 -11.54 -8.58 8.53
C SER A 10 -12.84 -7.82 8.21
N ALA A 11 -13.56 -8.24 7.16
CA ALA A 11 -14.83 -7.62 6.78
C ALA A 11 -15.83 -7.63 7.95
N ALA A 12 -15.97 -8.78 8.62
CA ALA A 12 -16.86 -8.91 9.79
C ALA A 12 -16.40 -8.05 10.97
N SER A 13 -15.10 -7.94 11.23
CA SER A 13 -14.53 -7.11 12.30
C SER A 13 -14.79 -5.62 12.10
N HIS A 14 -14.97 -5.17 10.84
CA HIS A 14 -15.35 -3.82 10.49
C HIS A 14 -16.88 -3.61 10.40
N GLY A 15 -17.67 -4.58 10.86
CA GLY A 15 -19.12 -4.46 10.95
C GLY A 15 -19.88 -4.75 9.65
N LEU A 16 -19.21 -5.16 8.58
CA LEU A 16 -19.87 -5.53 7.34
C LEU A 16 -20.76 -6.78 7.53
N SER A 17 -21.95 -6.77 6.97
CA SER A 17 -22.91 -7.87 7.09
C SER A 17 -23.76 -8.05 5.84
N GLY A 18 -24.51 -9.14 5.76
CA GLY A 18 -25.49 -9.35 4.70
C GLY A 18 -24.89 -9.37 3.29
N THR A 19 -25.51 -8.62 2.38
CA THR A 19 -25.10 -8.54 0.97
C THR A 19 -23.82 -7.73 0.78
N GLU A 20 -23.68 -6.63 1.52
CA GLU A 20 -22.50 -5.77 1.50
C GLU A 20 -21.22 -6.55 1.85
N TYR A 21 -21.28 -7.33 2.93
CA TYR A 21 -20.18 -8.22 3.33
C TYR A 21 -19.74 -9.16 2.20
N LYS A 22 -20.73 -9.81 1.52
CA LYS A 22 -20.41 -10.76 0.45
C LYS A 22 -19.76 -10.07 -0.76
N GLN A 23 -20.27 -8.88 -1.11
CA GLN A 23 -19.72 -8.08 -2.21
C GLN A 23 -18.31 -7.57 -1.89
N ALA A 24 -18.11 -7.02 -0.71
CA ALA A 24 -16.80 -6.51 -0.28
C ALA A 24 -15.71 -7.60 -0.30
N VAL A 25 -16.02 -8.79 0.23
CA VAL A 25 -15.08 -9.92 0.20
C VAL A 25 -14.78 -10.36 -1.24
N LEU A 26 -15.80 -10.41 -2.11
CA LEU A 26 -15.61 -10.80 -3.51
C LEU A 26 -14.72 -9.80 -4.23
N LEU A 27 -15.01 -8.50 -4.13
CA LEU A 27 -14.24 -7.42 -4.75
C LEU A 27 -12.78 -7.43 -4.27
N ALA A 28 -12.55 -7.54 -2.96
CA ALA A 28 -11.19 -7.60 -2.42
C ALA A 28 -10.37 -8.77 -2.96
N LEU A 29 -11.00 -9.93 -3.19
CA LEU A 29 -10.36 -11.09 -3.83
C LEU A 29 -10.10 -10.89 -5.33
N GLU A 30 -10.97 -10.16 -6.03
CA GLU A 30 -10.84 -9.87 -7.46
C GLU A 30 -9.74 -8.84 -7.72
N ASP A 31 -9.85 -7.68 -7.09
CA ASP A 31 -8.99 -6.51 -7.33
C ASP A 31 -7.52 -6.83 -7.07
N LEU A 32 -7.23 -7.61 -6.03
CA LEU A 32 -5.87 -8.05 -5.68
C LEU A 32 -5.47 -9.39 -6.34
N GLN A 33 -6.29 -9.92 -7.27
CA GLN A 33 -6.03 -11.17 -8.00
C GLN A 33 -5.82 -12.38 -7.05
N LEU A 34 -6.56 -12.42 -5.96
CA LEU A 34 -6.45 -13.45 -4.92
C LEU A 34 -7.43 -14.64 -5.10
N LYS A 35 -8.36 -14.56 -6.06
CA LYS A 35 -9.34 -15.64 -6.31
C LYS A 35 -8.71 -17.02 -6.48
N PRO A 36 -7.62 -17.20 -7.27
CA PRO A 36 -6.98 -18.51 -7.43
C PRO A 36 -6.40 -19.05 -6.12
N LEU A 37 -6.06 -18.15 -5.20
CA LEU A 37 -5.44 -18.46 -3.90
C LEU A 37 -6.42 -18.48 -2.74
N SER A 38 -7.71 -18.38 -3.02
CA SER A 38 -8.77 -18.21 -2.02
C SER A 38 -8.79 -19.30 -0.94
N LYS A 39 -8.40 -20.53 -1.29
CA LYS A 39 -8.31 -21.69 -0.38
C LYS A 39 -6.90 -21.94 0.15
N SER A 40 -5.88 -21.22 -0.32
CA SER A 40 -4.50 -21.37 0.16
C SER A 40 -4.37 -20.84 1.58
N ARG A 41 -3.51 -21.47 2.37
CA ARG A 41 -3.21 -21.02 3.74
C ARG A 41 -2.27 -19.80 3.67
N LEU A 42 -2.46 -18.82 4.54
CA LEU A 42 -1.61 -17.63 4.59
C LEU A 42 -0.13 -17.97 4.81
N ALA A 43 0.15 -19.00 5.60
CA ALA A 43 1.52 -19.44 5.89
C ALA A 43 2.26 -19.95 4.66
N ASP A 44 1.54 -20.47 3.66
CA ASP A 44 2.10 -21.10 2.48
C ASP A 44 2.33 -20.09 1.33
N LEU A 45 1.93 -18.85 1.52
CA LEU A 45 2.07 -17.79 0.50
C LEU A 45 3.49 -17.21 0.49
N SER A 46 3.96 -16.82 -0.70
CA SER A 46 5.16 -15.98 -0.83
C SER A 46 4.97 -14.61 -0.15
N LYS A 47 6.07 -13.90 0.14
CA LYS A 47 6.01 -12.56 0.75
C LYS A 47 5.11 -11.61 -0.06
N GLY A 48 5.26 -11.57 -1.38
CA GLY A 48 4.45 -10.70 -2.25
C GLY A 48 2.96 -11.07 -2.28
N LEU A 49 2.63 -12.37 -2.24
CA LEU A 49 1.24 -12.80 -2.16
C LEU A 49 0.62 -12.45 -0.81
N ARG A 50 1.37 -12.58 0.29
CA ARG A 50 0.92 -12.11 1.62
C ARG A 50 0.69 -10.60 1.63
N GLN A 51 1.56 -9.81 1.01
CA GLN A 51 1.40 -8.36 0.91
C GLN A 51 0.08 -7.98 0.22
N ARG A 52 -0.26 -8.66 -0.88
CA ARG A 52 -1.57 -8.48 -1.55
C ARG A 52 -2.75 -8.84 -0.64
N VAL A 53 -2.63 -9.91 0.15
CA VAL A 53 -3.68 -10.29 1.11
C VAL A 53 -3.84 -9.24 2.21
N TRP A 54 -2.76 -8.69 2.73
CA TRP A 54 -2.82 -7.62 3.73
C TRP A 54 -3.45 -6.34 3.16
N LEU A 55 -3.12 -6.00 1.91
CA LEU A 55 -3.75 -4.86 1.25
C LEU A 55 -5.25 -5.11 1.01
N ALA A 56 -5.64 -6.31 0.57
CA ALA A 56 -7.04 -6.69 0.43
C ALA A 56 -7.80 -6.59 1.76
N GLN A 57 -7.18 -7.03 2.84
CA GLN A 57 -7.72 -6.94 4.18
C GLN A 57 -7.92 -5.48 4.62
N ALA A 58 -6.95 -4.61 4.33
CA ALA A 58 -7.03 -3.19 4.68
C ALA A 58 -8.09 -2.43 3.87
N LEU A 59 -8.41 -2.91 2.66
CA LEU A 59 -9.35 -2.27 1.74
C LEU A 59 -10.78 -2.84 1.82
N VAL A 60 -10.99 -4.02 2.41
CA VAL A 60 -12.26 -4.74 2.36
C VAL A 60 -13.46 -3.93 2.92
N HIS A 61 -13.22 -3.02 3.85
CA HIS A 61 -14.24 -2.14 4.43
C HIS A 61 -14.30 -0.76 3.75
N ASN A 62 -13.64 -0.60 2.61
CA ASN A 62 -13.61 0.61 1.79
C ASN A 62 -13.25 1.90 2.57
N PRO A 63 -12.09 1.97 3.25
CA PRO A 63 -11.70 3.14 4.04
C PRO A 63 -11.44 4.36 3.15
N ASP A 64 -11.67 5.57 3.69
CA ASP A 64 -11.31 6.83 3.03
C ASP A 64 -9.79 7.12 3.11
N ILE A 65 -9.14 6.63 4.18
CA ILE A 65 -7.72 6.83 4.46
C ILE A 65 -7.05 5.48 4.64
N LEU A 66 -5.95 5.27 3.93
CA LEU A 66 -5.15 4.05 3.97
C LEU A 66 -3.72 4.37 4.40
N PHE A 67 -3.24 3.68 5.42
CA PHE A 67 -1.85 3.73 5.86
C PHE A 67 -1.12 2.47 5.42
N LEU A 68 -0.01 2.63 4.71
CA LEU A 68 0.83 1.54 4.20
C LEU A 68 2.26 1.72 4.70
N ASP A 69 2.75 0.73 5.42
CA ASP A 69 4.13 0.72 5.90
C ASP A 69 4.97 -0.15 4.96
N GLU A 70 5.92 0.49 4.26
CA GLU A 70 6.82 -0.13 3.29
C GLU A 70 6.14 -1.16 2.36
N PRO A 71 5.07 -0.78 1.63
CA PRO A 71 4.19 -1.74 0.95
C PRO A 71 4.89 -2.57 -0.15
N THR A 72 6.02 -2.11 -0.66
CA THR A 72 6.77 -2.77 -1.74
C THR A 72 8.00 -3.53 -1.26
N ASP A 73 8.29 -3.52 0.06
CA ASP A 73 9.49 -4.15 0.60
C ASP A 73 9.49 -5.67 0.35
N GLY A 74 10.64 -6.16 -0.15
CA GLY A 74 10.87 -7.56 -0.44
C GLY A 74 10.02 -8.15 -1.57
N LEU A 75 9.42 -7.33 -2.42
CA LEU A 75 8.77 -7.74 -3.65
C LEU A 75 9.78 -7.80 -4.80
N ASP A 76 9.56 -8.74 -5.74
CA ASP A 76 10.29 -8.73 -7.00
C ASP A 76 9.86 -7.54 -7.90
N PRO A 77 10.65 -7.17 -8.94
CA PRO A 77 10.35 -6.00 -9.76
C PRO A 77 8.98 -6.02 -10.43
N ILE A 78 8.50 -7.19 -10.86
CA ILE A 78 7.18 -7.34 -11.52
C ILE A 78 6.06 -7.09 -10.51
N GLN A 79 6.20 -7.64 -9.33
CA GLN A 79 5.24 -7.46 -8.23
C GLN A 79 5.21 -6.00 -7.76
N LYS A 80 6.38 -5.33 -7.67
CA LYS A 80 6.47 -3.89 -7.35
C LYS A 80 5.69 -3.04 -8.35
N VAL A 81 5.88 -3.27 -9.64
CA VAL A 81 5.17 -2.52 -10.69
C VAL A 81 3.65 -2.73 -10.59
N ALA A 82 3.20 -3.96 -10.37
CA ALA A 82 1.79 -4.27 -10.24
C ALA A 82 1.16 -3.60 -9.02
N LEU A 83 1.85 -3.67 -7.86
CA LEU A 83 1.37 -3.05 -6.62
C LEU A 83 1.36 -1.52 -6.71
N ARG A 84 2.41 -0.92 -7.28
CA ARG A 84 2.48 0.53 -7.52
C ARG A 84 1.30 1.02 -8.35
N ARG A 85 1.01 0.34 -9.46
CA ARG A 85 -0.13 0.69 -10.33
C ARG A 85 -1.44 0.64 -9.56
N TYR A 86 -1.64 -0.39 -8.75
CA TYR A 86 -2.85 -0.54 -7.94
C TYR A 86 -2.96 0.56 -6.88
N ILE A 87 -1.88 0.90 -6.17
CA ILE A 87 -1.87 2.01 -5.19
C ILE A 87 -2.21 3.35 -5.86
N LEU A 88 -1.64 3.63 -7.04
CA LEU A 88 -1.95 4.84 -7.81
C LEU A 88 -3.40 4.88 -8.27
N GLU A 89 -4.01 3.75 -8.57
CA GLU A 89 -5.41 3.67 -8.95
C GLU A 89 -6.33 3.99 -7.77
N ILE A 90 -6.13 3.37 -6.62
CA ILE A 90 -6.96 3.63 -5.43
C ILE A 90 -6.74 5.04 -4.85
N SER A 91 -5.57 5.65 -5.05
CA SER A 91 -5.27 7.01 -4.58
C SER A 91 -6.05 8.12 -5.29
N ARG A 92 -6.80 7.79 -6.35
CA ARG A 92 -7.71 8.74 -7.02
C ARG A 92 -8.93 9.06 -6.18
N ASP A 93 -9.39 8.08 -5.40
CA ASP A 93 -10.62 8.17 -4.60
C ASP A 93 -10.36 8.11 -3.09
N LYS A 94 -9.10 7.86 -2.68
CA LYS A 94 -8.70 7.68 -1.29
C LYS A 94 -7.45 8.47 -0.94
N ILE A 95 -7.32 8.83 0.32
CA ILE A 95 -6.06 9.35 0.85
C ILE A 95 -5.17 8.14 1.19
N VAL A 96 -4.05 8.02 0.48
CA VAL A 96 -3.06 6.98 0.75
C VAL A 96 -1.81 7.64 1.36
N ILE A 97 -1.47 7.23 2.57
CA ILE A 97 -0.26 7.63 3.26
C ILE A 97 0.64 6.40 3.34
N MET A 98 1.85 6.50 2.78
CA MET A 98 2.78 5.38 2.79
C MET A 98 4.15 5.79 3.35
N SER A 99 4.77 4.90 4.12
CA SER A 99 6.19 5.01 4.43
C SER A 99 7.02 4.30 3.36
N THR A 100 8.17 4.82 3.04
CA THR A 100 9.18 4.15 2.23
C THR A 100 10.57 4.75 2.51
N HIS A 101 11.59 3.91 2.45
CA HIS A 101 12.99 4.34 2.44
C HIS A 101 13.57 4.36 1.02
N ILE A 102 12.75 4.05 0.00
CA ILE A 102 13.14 3.99 -1.41
C ILE A 102 12.67 5.26 -2.11
N LEU A 103 13.61 6.15 -2.40
CA LEU A 103 13.32 7.47 -2.95
C LEU A 103 12.65 7.43 -4.32
N GLU A 104 13.04 6.48 -5.18
CA GLU A 104 12.40 6.30 -6.48
C GLU A 104 10.92 5.90 -6.38
N GLU A 105 10.54 5.20 -5.31
CA GLU A 105 9.14 4.87 -5.06
C GLU A 105 8.35 6.08 -4.59
N ALA A 106 8.92 6.88 -3.69
CA ALA A 106 8.34 8.14 -3.25
C ALA A 106 8.13 9.10 -4.43
N GLU A 107 9.15 9.27 -5.28
CA GLU A 107 9.07 10.10 -6.49
C GLU A 107 8.00 9.62 -7.47
N ALA A 108 7.89 8.29 -7.67
CA ALA A 108 6.99 7.72 -8.66
C ALA A 108 5.52 7.65 -8.22
N MET A 109 5.24 7.68 -6.91
CA MET A 109 3.90 7.43 -6.39
C MET A 109 3.32 8.57 -5.55
N CYS A 110 4.17 9.44 -4.96
CA CYS A 110 3.72 10.42 -4.00
C CYS A 110 3.67 11.83 -4.62
N GLY A 111 2.53 12.50 -4.53
CA GLY A 111 2.39 13.92 -4.92
C GLY A 111 2.90 14.87 -3.84
N ARG A 112 3.03 14.42 -2.60
CA ARG A 112 3.51 15.17 -1.43
C ARG A 112 4.40 14.28 -0.58
N LEU A 113 5.48 14.84 -0.06
CA LEU A 113 6.44 14.15 0.78
C LEU A 113 6.53 14.80 2.16
N LEU A 114 6.69 13.94 3.16
CA LEU A 114 7.04 14.29 4.53
C LEU A 114 8.38 13.63 4.85
N VAL A 115 9.43 14.42 5.06
CA VAL A 115 10.73 13.90 5.49
C VAL A 115 10.77 13.90 7.00
N MET A 116 11.09 12.74 7.57
CA MET A 116 11.19 12.55 9.01
C MET A 116 12.63 12.25 9.40
N ASN A 117 13.13 12.93 10.44
CA ASN A 117 14.38 12.65 11.08
C ASN A 117 14.21 12.69 12.61
N GLU A 118 14.74 11.71 13.33
CA GLU A 118 14.65 11.59 14.80
C GLU A 118 13.22 11.78 15.36
N GLY A 119 12.21 11.23 14.67
CA GLY A 119 10.80 11.32 15.07
C GLY A 119 10.13 12.68 14.84
N ARG A 120 10.78 13.59 14.10
CA ARG A 120 10.25 14.92 13.77
C ARG A 120 10.11 15.07 12.27
N ILE A 121 9.08 15.79 11.82
CA ILE A 121 8.95 16.21 10.43
C ILE A 121 9.92 17.37 10.21
N VAL A 122 10.94 17.18 9.38
CA VAL A 122 11.97 18.19 9.07
C VAL A 122 11.65 18.95 7.79
N LYS A 123 10.89 18.34 6.87
CA LYS A 123 10.36 19.01 5.67
C LYS A 123 9.03 18.40 5.26
N ASP A 124 8.14 19.22 4.72
CA ASP A 124 6.84 18.85 4.20
C ASP A 124 6.53 19.70 2.95
N GLY A 125 6.11 19.08 1.86
CA GLY A 125 5.78 19.78 0.63
C GLY A 125 5.46 18.88 -0.55
N PRO A 126 5.08 19.48 -1.70
CA PRO A 126 4.94 18.76 -2.96
C PRO A 126 6.23 18.04 -3.35
N THR A 127 6.13 16.87 -3.98
CA THR A 127 7.29 16.09 -4.40
C THR A 127 8.26 16.88 -5.27
N ASN A 128 7.75 17.75 -6.14
CA ASN A 128 8.58 18.60 -7.00
C ASN A 128 9.51 19.55 -6.24
N ASP A 129 9.16 19.94 -5.01
CA ASP A 129 9.99 20.84 -4.18
C ASP A 129 11.23 20.12 -3.62
N PHE A 130 11.29 18.81 -3.78
CA PHE A 130 12.40 17.96 -3.33
C PHE A 130 13.32 17.54 -4.50
N LEU A 131 12.93 17.83 -5.75
CA LEU A 131 13.73 17.52 -6.92
C LEU A 131 14.79 18.60 -7.12
N VAL A 132 16.07 18.28 -6.88
CA VAL A 132 17.20 19.20 -7.05
C VAL A 132 18.12 18.69 -8.17
N GLY A 133 18.61 19.60 -9.02
CA GLY A 133 19.53 19.27 -10.10
C GLY A 133 18.89 18.46 -11.22
N PHE A 134 19.37 17.25 -11.49
CA PHE A 134 18.87 16.38 -12.56
C PHE A 134 17.50 15.70 -12.25
N GLY A 135 16.69 16.27 -11.34
CA GLY A 135 15.36 15.77 -11.02
C GLY A 135 15.36 14.51 -10.14
N LYS A 136 16.38 14.31 -9.30
CA LYS A 136 16.45 13.18 -8.36
C LYS A 136 16.28 13.63 -6.92
N LEU A 137 15.50 12.85 -6.15
CA LEU A 137 15.25 13.10 -4.73
C LEU A 137 16.50 12.93 -3.83
N GLU A 138 17.47 12.09 -4.23
CA GLU A 138 18.60 11.68 -3.37
C GLU A 138 19.42 12.84 -2.79
N SER A 139 19.74 13.85 -3.61
CA SER A 139 20.61 14.94 -3.16
C SER A 139 19.95 15.90 -2.19
N SER A 140 18.63 16.05 -2.23
CA SER A 140 17.93 17.00 -1.35
C SER A 140 17.56 16.41 0.00
N ILE A 141 17.40 15.08 0.10
CA ILE A 141 17.02 14.43 1.36
C ILE A 141 18.23 14.26 2.29
N ILE A 142 19.42 14.06 1.75
CA ILE A 142 20.68 13.95 2.53
C ILE A 142 20.93 15.22 3.35
N ASP A 143 20.65 16.40 2.80
CA ASP A 143 20.85 17.67 3.48
C ASP A 143 19.91 17.88 4.69
N TYR A 144 18.78 17.19 4.74
CA TYR A 144 17.82 17.24 5.86
C TYR A 144 18.03 16.15 6.91
N ALA A 145 18.83 15.12 6.60
CA ALA A 145 19.17 14.02 7.50
C ALA A 145 20.47 14.24 8.28
N SER A 146 21.21 15.30 7.95
CA SER A 146 22.46 15.73 8.61
C SER A 146 22.19 16.71 9.72
#